data_f38218b82846e0e000d252c5584137d3
#
_entry.id   f38218b82846e0e000d252c5584137d3
#
_cell.length_a   1.000
_cell.length_b   1.000
_cell.length_c   1.000
_cell.angle_alpha   90.00
_cell.angle_beta   90.00
_cell.angle_gamma   90.00
#
_symmetry.space_group_name_H-M   'P 1'
#
loop_
_entity.id
_entity.type
_entity.pdbx_description
1 polymer ?
#
loop_
_entity_poly.entity_id
_entity_poly.type
_entity_poly.pdbx_seq_one_letter_code
_entity_poly.pdbx_strand_id
1 'polypeptide(L)'
;MEIKVVKSELNNTISHNGKIGLILLATDQITLYEFDAILKDTGVLCFPSRVMMDSVELTPEVLMAIKNELASATKTILPGMALDVVALSCTSASMTIGVDEVARIIKQSDSKREIKEVTNPYSAIKKACEFLNIDELGVITPYSKEVTQGILDGMQPNIKTISAATFNNTNDNLVPSIHPNSIKDAVIEMAKDEKIKTIFVSCTNLNICRYIDELEKITGKTILTSNQVMAWDILRLAKYKKPILGFGSILEKER
;
A
#
# COMPACT_ATOMS: atom_id res chain seq x y z
N MET A 1 13.73 -22.91 -44.69
CA MET A 1 13.59 -21.52 -44.24
C MET A 1 14.80 -21.21 -43.35
N GLU A 2 15.58 -20.18 -43.67
CA GLU A 2 16.75 -19.77 -42.89
C GLU A 2 16.33 -18.70 -41.87
N ILE A 3 16.66 -18.89 -40.58
CA ILE A 3 16.39 -17.92 -39.52
C ILE A 3 17.59 -16.97 -39.40
N LYS A 4 17.38 -15.70 -39.74
CA LYS A 4 18.43 -14.67 -39.64
C LYS A 4 18.50 -14.13 -38.21
N VAL A 5 19.71 -14.07 -37.65
CA VAL A 5 19.98 -13.38 -36.38
C VAL A 5 20.14 -11.88 -36.68
N VAL A 6 19.33 -11.07 -35.99
CA VAL A 6 19.39 -9.60 -36.11
C VAL A 6 20.05 -9.00 -34.86
N LYS A 7 20.79 -7.90 -35.05
CA LYS A 7 21.44 -7.16 -33.99
C LYS A 7 20.37 -6.41 -33.17
N SER A 8 20.49 -6.43 -31.85
CA SER A 8 19.63 -5.69 -30.93
C SER A 8 20.46 -4.84 -29.97
N GLU A 9 19.92 -3.72 -29.56
CA GLU A 9 20.41 -2.92 -28.43
C GLU A 9 19.59 -3.24 -27.20
N LEU A 10 20.26 -3.43 -26.06
CA LEU A 10 19.63 -3.75 -24.78
C LEU A 10 19.75 -2.55 -23.84
N ASN A 11 18.61 -2.01 -23.42
CA ASN A 11 18.56 -0.94 -22.44
C ASN A 11 17.31 -1.06 -21.55
N ASN A 12 17.25 -0.29 -20.45
CA ASN A 12 16.12 -0.25 -19.56
C ASN A 12 15.13 0.86 -19.96
N THR A 13 14.30 0.60 -20.97
CA THR A 13 13.45 1.62 -21.59
C THR A 13 12.21 1.96 -20.77
N ILE A 14 11.60 1.00 -20.07
CA ILE A 14 10.28 1.18 -19.46
C ILE A 14 10.30 1.37 -17.93
N SER A 15 11.26 0.78 -17.21
CA SER A 15 11.40 0.88 -15.76
C SER A 15 12.65 1.66 -15.35
N HIS A 16 12.92 2.77 -16.05
CA HIS A 16 14.18 3.52 -15.91
C HIS A 16 14.30 4.25 -14.55
N ASN A 17 13.19 4.49 -13.85
CA ASN A 17 13.16 5.13 -12.53
C ASN A 17 12.87 4.15 -11.38
N GLY A 18 12.60 2.88 -11.65
CA GLY A 18 12.44 1.87 -10.59
C GLY A 18 11.73 0.60 -11.04
N LYS A 19 12.25 -0.55 -10.56
CA LYS A 19 11.65 -1.87 -10.68
C LYS A 19 11.10 -2.29 -9.33
N ILE A 20 9.78 -2.32 -9.20
CA ILE A 20 9.08 -2.56 -7.95
C ILE A 20 8.43 -3.94 -7.97
N GLY A 21 8.84 -4.82 -7.06
CA GLY A 21 8.10 -6.04 -6.79
C GLY A 21 6.86 -5.70 -5.95
N LEU A 22 5.68 -6.14 -6.37
CA LEU A 22 4.44 -5.90 -5.64
C LEU A 22 3.77 -7.22 -5.29
N ILE A 23 3.75 -7.56 -4.00
CA ILE A 23 3.12 -8.78 -3.49
C ILE A 23 1.71 -8.42 -3.03
N LEU A 24 0.71 -9.00 -3.70
CA LEU A 24 -0.71 -8.77 -3.47
C LEU A 24 -1.35 -9.99 -2.82
N LEU A 25 -2.43 -9.80 -2.07
CA LEU A 25 -3.30 -10.92 -1.72
C LEU A 25 -4.00 -11.46 -2.98
N ALA A 26 -4.35 -12.74 -2.99
CA ALA A 26 -5.09 -13.33 -4.12
C ALA A 26 -6.43 -12.62 -4.36
N THR A 27 -7.03 -12.10 -3.30
CA THR A 27 -8.30 -11.36 -3.28
C THR A 27 -8.20 -9.88 -3.68
N ASP A 28 -6.98 -9.30 -3.77
CA ASP A 28 -6.79 -7.90 -4.10
C ASP A 28 -7.27 -7.57 -5.52
N GLN A 29 -8.15 -6.58 -5.63
CA GLN A 29 -8.75 -6.14 -6.90
C GLN A 29 -8.43 -4.66 -7.20
N ILE A 30 -7.93 -3.90 -6.22
CA ILE A 30 -7.85 -2.44 -6.29
C ILE A 30 -6.41 -1.93 -6.43
N THR A 31 -5.44 -2.55 -5.74
CA THR A 31 -4.08 -1.99 -5.68
C THR A 31 -3.50 -1.71 -7.07
N LEU A 32 -3.55 -2.68 -7.99
CA LEU A 32 -2.98 -2.46 -9.33
C LEU A 32 -3.71 -1.37 -10.11
N TYR A 33 -5.03 -1.29 -9.98
CA TYR A 33 -5.84 -0.25 -10.63
C TYR A 33 -5.47 1.15 -10.14
N GLU A 34 -5.26 1.33 -8.83
CA GLU A 34 -4.86 2.62 -8.26
C GLU A 34 -3.38 2.94 -8.57
N PHE A 35 -2.50 1.94 -8.49
CA PHE A 35 -1.07 2.10 -8.79
C PHE A 35 -0.81 2.44 -10.26
N ASP A 36 -1.55 1.83 -11.19
CA ASP A 36 -1.46 2.17 -12.62
C ASP A 36 -1.75 3.67 -12.86
N ALA A 37 -2.71 4.21 -12.13
CA ALA A 37 -3.03 5.62 -12.20
C ALA A 37 -1.99 6.53 -11.52
N ILE A 38 -1.54 6.17 -10.30
CA ILE A 38 -0.59 6.97 -9.51
C ILE A 38 0.79 6.97 -10.16
N LEU A 39 1.24 5.83 -10.67
CA LEU A 39 2.60 5.67 -11.22
C LEU A 39 2.68 5.96 -12.72
N LYS A 40 1.58 6.37 -13.33
CA LYS A 40 1.55 6.70 -14.76
C LYS A 40 2.64 7.71 -15.12
N ASP A 41 3.36 7.43 -16.20
CA ASP A 41 4.43 8.29 -16.76
C ASP A 41 5.62 8.58 -15.81
N THR A 42 5.71 7.87 -14.68
CA THR A 42 6.84 8.02 -13.74
C THR A 42 8.10 7.27 -14.19
N GLY A 43 7.97 6.24 -15.01
CA GLY A 43 9.05 5.29 -15.29
C GLY A 43 9.37 4.36 -14.12
N VAL A 44 8.54 4.37 -13.07
CA VAL A 44 8.54 3.38 -11.98
C VAL A 44 7.47 2.34 -12.31
N LEU A 45 7.86 1.08 -12.44
CA LEU A 45 6.94 0.01 -12.80
C LEU A 45 6.83 -1.04 -11.70
N CYS A 46 5.58 -1.48 -11.46
CA CYS A 46 5.25 -2.57 -10.56
C CYS A 46 5.16 -3.90 -11.31
N PHE A 47 5.82 -4.92 -10.77
CA PHE A 47 5.80 -6.30 -11.23
C PHE A 47 5.09 -7.14 -10.16
N PRO A 48 3.82 -7.51 -10.38
CA PRO A 48 3.01 -8.13 -9.35
C PRO A 48 3.28 -9.62 -9.20
N SER A 49 3.10 -10.10 -7.98
CA SER A 49 2.92 -11.49 -7.61
C SER A 49 1.78 -11.59 -6.61
N ARG A 50 1.18 -12.76 -6.44
CA ARG A 50 0.06 -12.95 -5.51
C ARG A 50 0.37 -14.04 -4.50
N VAL A 51 -0.07 -13.83 -3.27
CA VAL A 51 -0.05 -14.84 -2.21
C VAL A 51 -1.45 -15.42 -2.05
N MET A 52 -1.52 -16.74 -1.96
CA MET A 52 -2.75 -17.43 -1.60
C MET A 52 -3.04 -17.24 -0.11
N MET A 53 -4.31 -17.29 0.23
CA MET A 53 -4.80 -17.27 1.60
C MET A 53 -5.64 -18.53 1.85
N ASP A 54 -5.58 -19.05 3.07
CA ASP A 54 -6.38 -20.22 3.47
C ASP A 54 -7.88 -19.90 3.55
N SER A 55 -8.22 -18.63 3.68
CA SER A 55 -9.60 -18.13 3.73
C SER A 55 -9.68 -16.71 3.18
N VAL A 56 -10.84 -16.34 2.67
CA VAL A 56 -11.17 -14.95 2.29
C VAL A 56 -11.62 -14.11 3.50
N GLU A 57 -11.89 -14.76 4.64
CA GLU A 57 -12.22 -14.10 5.89
C GLU A 57 -10.93 -13.62 6.58
N LEU A 58 -10.80 -12.31 6.74
CA LEU A 58 -9.61 -11.69 7.33
C LEU A 58 -9.65 -11.80 8.86
N THR A 59 -9.12 -12.92 9.38
CA THR A 59 -8.86 -13.11 10.81
C THR A 59 -7.36 -12.92 11.12
N PRO A 60 -6.97 -12.67 12.38
CA PRO A 60 -5.54 -12.60 12.74
C PRO A 60 -4.74 -13.83 12.32
N GLU A 61 -5.32 -15.03 12.41
CA GLU A 61 -4.68 -16.29 12.03
C GLU A 61 -4.43 -16.36 10.52
N VAL A 62 -5.44 -16.04 9.71
CA VAL A 62 -5.32 -16.00 8.23
C VAL A 62 -4.29 -14.96 7.81
N LEU A 63 -4.30 -13.78 8.42
CA LEU A 63 -3.33 -12.72 8.15
C LEU A 63 -1.90 -13.14 8.55
N MET A 64 -1.73 -13.83 9.68
CA MET A 64 -0.44 -14.34 10.12
C MET A 64 0.10 -15.43 9.18
N ALA A 65 -0.76 -16.30 8.63
CA ALA A 65 -0.37 -17.39 7.74
C ALA A 65 0.24 -16.89 6.42
N ILE A 66 -0.09 -15.67 5.98
CA ILE A 66 0.44 -15.05 4.76
C ILE A 66 1.97 -15.03 4.74
N LYS A 67 2.63 -14.93 5.90
CA LYS A 67 4.10 -14.94 6.01
C LYS A 67 4.74 -16.16 5.33
N ASN A 68 4.06 -17.30 5.31
CA ASN A 68 4.58 -18.55 4.77
C ASN A 68 4.72 -18.49 3.24
N GLU A 69 3.92 -17.67 2.57
CA GLU A 69 3.88 -17.52 1.12
C GLU A 69 4.78 -16.38 0.59
N LEU A 70 5.25 -15.46 1.46
CA LEU A 70 5.97 -14.26 1.02
C LEU A 70 7.26 -14.59 0.26
N ALA A 71 8.03 -15.59 0.72
CA ALA A 71 9.29 -15.95 0.08
C ALA A 71 9.06 -16.53 -1.32
N SER A 72 8.06 -17.40 -1.49
CA SER A 72 7.72 -17.99 -2.78
C SER A 72 7.15 -16.94 -3.75
N ALA A 73 6.23 -16.10 -3.30
CA ALA A 73 5.71 -15.00 -4.09
C ALA A 73 6.82 -14.03 -4.54
N THR A 74 7.75 -13.69 -3.65
CA THR A 74 8.87 -12.82 -4.00
C THR A 74 9.73 -13.41 -5.12
N LYS A 75 10.04 -14.72 -5.10
CA LYS A 75 10.86 -15.40 -6.11
C LYS A 75 10.27 -15.35 -7.53
N THR A 76 8.96 -15.26 -7.65
CA THR A 76 8.29 -15.22 -8.96
C THR A 76 8.40 -13.87 -9.66
N ILE A 77 8.73 -12.80 -8.92
CA ILE A 77 8.85 -11.45 -9.47
C ILE A 77 10.19 -11.31 -10.19
N LEU A 78 10.19 -11.18 -11.52
CA LEU A 78 11.39 -10.98 -12.36
C LEU A 78 12.59 -11.83 -11.90
N PRO A 79 12.53 -13.16 -11.98
CA PRO A 79 13.57 -14.05 -11.46
C PRO A 79 14.98 -13.67 -11.95
N GLY A 80 15.94 -13.58 -11.02
CA GLY A 80 17.32 -13.24 -11.32
C GLY A 80 17.61 -11.75 -11.56
N MET A 81 16.59 -10.87 -11.53
CA MET A 81 16.80 -9.43 -11.68
C MET A 81 16.77 -8.72 -10.32
N ALA A 82 17.65 -7.73 -10.14
CA ALA A 82 17.61 -6.84 -8.98
C ALA A 82 16.29 -6.03 -8.97
N LEU A 83 15.76 -5.82 -7.77
CA LEU A 83 14.57 -5.00 -7.52
C LEU A 83 14.93 -3.80 -6.64
N ASP A 84 14.44 -2.62 -6.99
CA ASP A 84 14.71 -1.42 -6.21
C ASP A 84 13.89 -1.43 -4.91
N VAL A 85 12.62 -1.81 -4.99
CA VAL A 85 11.73 -1.96 -3.84
C VAL A 85 10.89 -3.22 -4.01
N VAL A 86 10.61 -3.93 -2.91
CA VAL A 86 9.53 -4.92 -2.86
C VAL A 86 8.53 -4.48 -1.81
N ALA A 87 7.25 -4.46 -2.17
CA ALA A 87 6.16 -4.07 -1.28
C ALA A 87 5.18 -5.23 -1.05
N LEU A 88 4.82 -5.50 0.22
CA LEU A 88 3.65 -6.30 0.56
C LEU A 88 2.43 -5.39 0.60
N SER A 89 1.51 -5.55 -0.34
CA SER A 89 0.28 -4.75 -0.43
C SER A 89 -0.84 -5.33 0.44
N CYS A 90 -0.67 -5.24 1.74
CA CYS A 90 -1.72 -5.56 2.70
C CYS A 90 -1.42 -4.89 4.05
N THR A 91 -2.27 -3.95 4.48
CA THR A 91 -2.07 -3.20 5.72
C THR A 91 -2.21 -4.09 6.94
N SER A 92 -3.28 -4.87 7.02
CA SER A 92 -3.57 -5.76 8.15
C SER A 92 -2.55 -6.90 8.26
N ALA A 93 -2.18 -7.57 7.16
CA ALA A 93 -1.15 -8.59 7.19
C ALA A 93 0.21 -8.03 7.62
N SER A 94 0.59 -6.85 7.12
CA SER A 94 1.86 -6.21 7.49
C SER A 94 1.91 -5.85 8.98
N MET A 95 0.80 -5.43 9.55
CA MET A 95 0.67 -5.19 10.99
C MET A 95 0.75 -6.51 11.77
N THR A 96 -0.03 -7.52 11.38
CA THR A 96 -0.13 -8.79 12.12
C THR A 96 1.17 -9.60 12.11
N ILE A 97 1.84 -9.67 10.95
CA ILE A 97 3.14 -10.38 10.80
C ILE A 97 4.27 -9.59 11.50
N GLY A 98 4.18 -8.26 11.47
CA GLY A 98 5.23 -7.35 11.87
C GLY A 98 6.10 -6.90 10.69
N VAL A 99 6.32 -5.59 10.60
CA VAL A 99 7.01 -4.96 9.44
C VAL A 99 8.44 -5.46 9.24
N ASP A 100 9.16 -5.71 10.34
CA ASP A 100 10.55 -6.20 10.30
C ASP A 100 10.61 -7.65 9.81
N GLU A 101 9.68 -8.50 10.24
CA GLU A 101 9.59 -9.88 9.80
C GLU A 101 9.20 -9.98 8.32
N VAL A 102 8.26 -9.16 7.85
CA VAL A 102 7.95 -9.04 6.41
C VAL A 102 9.20 -8.68 5.62
N ALA A 103 9.94 -7.67 6.05
CA ALA A 103 11.16 -7.23 5.39
C ALA A 103 12.24 -8.32 5.39
N ARG A 104 12.42 -9.02 6.52
CA ARG A 104 13.37 -10.13 6.65
C ARG A 104 13.07 -11.27 5.68
N ILE A 105 11.81 -11.73 5.64
CA ILE A 105 11.40 -12.83 4.75
C ILE A 105 11.62 -12.45 3.29
N ILE A 106 11.21 -11.26 2.88
CA ILE A 106 11.35 -10.78 1.50
C ILE A 106 12.83 -10.68 1.11
N LYS A 107 13.67 -10.01 1.92
CA LYS A 107 15.10 -9.84 1.64
C LYS A 107 15.86 -11.17 1.60
N GLN A 108 15.47 -12.14 2.40
CA GLN A 108 16.10 -13.46 2.46
C GLN A 108 15.50 -14.47 1.46
N SER A 109 14.48 -14.10 0.71
CA SER A 109 13.77 -15.01 -0.20
C SER A 109 14.66 -15.60 -1.28
N ASP A 110 15.61 -14.84 -1.80
CA ASP A 110 16.55 -15.28 -2.85
C ASP A 110 17.93 -14.66 -2.63
N SER A 111 18.90 -15.47 -2.22
CA SER A 111 20.28 -15.04 -1.95
C SER A 111 21.07 -14.64 -3.20
N LYS A 112 20.56 -14.96 -4.40
CA LYS A 112 21.21 -14.67 -5.69
C LYS A 112 20.77 -13.34 -6.29
N ARG A 113 19.84 -12.65 -5.63
CA ARG A 113 19.23 -11.42 -6.13
C ARG A 113 19.27 -10.32 -5.08
N GLU A 114 19.60 -9.11 -5.51
CA GLU A 114 19.52 -7.93 -4.65
C GLU A 114 18.07 -7.40 -4.60
N ILE A 115 17.54 -7.22 -3.39
CA ILE A 115 16.35 -6.43 -3.08
C ILE A 115 16.82 -5.29 -2.20
N LYS A 116 16.87 -4.06 -2.76
CA LYS A 116 17.44 -2.91 -2.05
C LYS A 116 16.59 -2.53 -0.85
N GLU A 117 15.29 -2.30 -1.09
CA GLU A 117 14.37 -1.82 -0.06
C GLU A 117 13.10 -2.66 0.01
N VAL A 118 12.47 -2.67 1.19
CA VAL A 118 11.17 -3.30 1.41
C VAL A 118 10.25 -2.32 2.10
N THR A 119 8.99 -2.28 1.66
CA THR A 119 7.95 -1.47 2.29
C THR A 119 6.61 -2.21 2.33
N ASN A 120 5.64 -1.58 2.97
CA ASN A 120 4.25 -2.02 3.07
C ASN A 120 3.39 -0.84 3.54
N PRO A 121 2.04 -0.88 3.40
CA PRO A 121 1.18 0.26 3.76
C PRO A 121 1.27 0.63 5.23
N TYR A 122 1.50 -0.35 6.13
CA TYR A 122 1.55 -0.11 7.57
C TYR A 122 2.84 0.60 8.01
N SER A 123 3.98 0.28 7.42
CA SER A 123 5.20 1.07 7.64
C SER A 123 5.15 2.42 6.93
N ALA A 124 4.53 2.46 5.75
CA ALA A 124 4.41 3.67 4.95
C ALA A 124 3.56 4.75 5.63
N ILE A 125 2.41 4.38 6.25
CA ILE A 125 1.61 5.37 7.00
C ILE A 125 2.38 5.96 8.17
N LYS A 126 3.17 5.18 8.91
CA LYS A 126 4.01 5.68 10.00
C LYS A 126 5.04 6.69 9.51
N LYS A 127 5.74 6.38 8.42
CA LYS A 127 6.71 7.28 7.77
C LYS A 127 6.03 8.52 7.18
N ALA A 128 4.82 8.38 6.63
CA ALA A 128 4.06 9.51 6.11
C ALA A 128 3.64 10.47 7.24
N CYS A 129 3.21 9.93 8.38
CA CYS A 129 2.91 10.74 9.56
C CYS A 129 4.15 11.48 10.09
N GLU A 130 5.30 10.80 10.18
CA GLU A 130 6.58 11.42 10.54
C GLU A 130 6.95 12.54 9.56
N PHE A 131 6.88 12.29 8.26
CA PHE A 131 7.18 13.27 7.22
C PHE A 131 6.27 14.52 7.26
N LEU A 132 5.00 14.33 7.62
CA LEU A 132 3.99 15.39 7.71
C LEU A 132 3.87 16.01 9.11
N ASN A 133 4.65 15.54 10.09
CA ASN A 133 4.57 15.91 11.52
C ASN A 133 3.16 15.69 12.08
N ILE A 134 2.58 14.51 11.82
CA ILE A 134 1.26 14.07 12.28
C ILE A 134 1.44 13.07 13.43
N ASP A 135 0.89 13.39 14.59
CA ASP A 135 0.89 12.54 15.80
C ASP A 135 -0.51 12.08 16.21
N GLU A 136 -1.55 12.65 15.61
CA GLU A 136 -2.95 12.29 15.86
C GLU A 136 -3.73 12.13 14.55
N LEU A 137 -4.60 11.09 14.47
CA LEU A 137 -5.44 10.89 13.30
C LEU A 137 -6.75 10.14 13.62
N GLY A 138 -7.74 10.30 12.73
CA GLY A 138 -8.90 9.41 12.65
C GLY A 138 -8.60 8.23 11.73
N VAL A 139 -9.18 7.07 12.00
CA VAL A 139 -8.96 5.85 11.20
C VAL A 139 -10.28 5.28 10.71
N ILE A 140 -10.35 4.95 9.42
CA ILE A 140 -11.48 4.23 8.81
C ILE A 140 -10.95 2.94 8.20
N THR A 141 -11.60 1.81 8.50
CA THR A 141 -11.21 0.50 7.99
C THR A 141 -12.41 -0.25 7.42
N PRO A 142 -12.21 -1.27 6.56
CA PRO A 142 -13.27 -2.20 6.23
C PRO A 142 -13.38 -3.38 7.20
N TYR A 143 -12.36 -3.66 8.00
CA TYR A 143 -12.13 -4.89 8.76
C TYR A 143 -13.11 -5.10 9.93
N SER A 144 -13.04 -6.29 10.57
CA SER A 144 -13.67 -6.52 11.87
C SER A 144 -13.17 -5.52 12.92
N LYS A 145 -13.93 -5.37 14.01
CA LYS A 145 -13.49 -4.54 15.15
C LYS A 145 -12.17 -5.02 15.74
N GLU A 146 -11.94 -6.34 15.78
CA GLU A 146 -10.72 -6.94 16.31
C GLU A 146 -9.50 -6.58 15.47
N VAL A 147 -9.56 -6.81 14.14
CA VAL A 147 -8.46 -6.45 13.22
C VAL A 147 -8.23 -4.94 13.21
N THR A 148 -9.31 -4.14 13.26
CA THR A 148 -9.21 -2.69 13.39
C THR A 148 -8.46 -2.31 14.66
N GLN A 149 -8.83 -2.87 15.81
CA GLN A 149 -8.17 -2.57 17.10
C GLN A 149 -6.66 -2.89 17.03
N GLY A 150 -6.28 -4.03 16.45
CA GLY A 150 -4.87 -4.37 16.25
C GLY A 150 -4.09 -3.32 15.47
N ILE A 151 -4.70 -2.73 14.41
CA ILE A 151 -4.08 -1.63 13.65
C ILE A 151 -3.87 -0.40 14.53
N LEU A 152 -4.89 -0.03 15.33
CA LEU A 152 -4.81 1.13 16.22
C LEU A 152 -3.74 0.93 17.30
N ASP A 153 -3.71 -0.22 17.94
CA ASP A 153 -2.75 -0.55 19.00
C ASP A 153 -1.30 -0.50 18.48
N GLY A 154 -1.07 -1.03 17.29
CA GLY A 154 0.26 -1.03 16.70
C GLY A 154 0.73 0.33 16.19
N MET A 155 -0.12 1.35 16.11
CA MET A 155 0.28 2.74 15.83
C MET A 155 0.84 3.43 17.07
N GLN A 156 0.43 3.00 18.28
CA GLN A 156 0.92 3.54 19.54
C GLN A 156 2.43 3.21 19.75
N PRO A 157 3.17 4.02 20.56
CA PRO A 157 2.74 5.29 21.16
C PRO A 157 2.91 6.50 20.23
N ASN A 158 3.47 6.32 19.02
CA ASN A 158 3.92 7.44 18.17
C ASN A 158 2.76 8.17 17.48
N ILE A 159 1.66 7.47 17.20
CA ILE A 159 0.50 8.03 16.51
C ILE A 159 -0.75 7.69 17.34
N LYS A 160 -1.41 8.72 17.84
CA LYS A 160 -2.63 8.58 18.63
C LYS A 160 -3.85 8.54 17.71
N THR A 161 -4.70 7.55 17.86
CA THR A 161 -6.00 7.52 17.20
C THR A 161 -7.03 8.28 18.03
N ILE A 162 -7.60 9.35 17.45
CA ILE A 162 -8.63 10.17 18.11
C ILE A 162 -10.02 9.55 17.91
N SER A 163 -10.29 9.01 16.73
CA SER A 163 -11.55 8.40 16.34
C SER A 163 -11.32 7.22 15.40
N ALA A 164 -12.16 6.21 15.48
CA ALA A 164 -12.10 5.07 14.57
C ALA A 164 -13.49 4.65 14.11
N ALA A 165 -13.60 4.26 12.83
CA ALA A 165 -14.79 3.70 12.23
C ALA A 165 -14.46 2.47 11.40
N THR A 166 -15.39 1.54 11.27
CA THR A 166 -15.22 0.37 10.42
C THR A 166 -16.51 0.02 9.68
N PHE A 167 -16.37 -0.46 8.43
CA PHE A 167 -17.45 -1.08 7.69
C PHE A 167 -17.78 -2.50 8.17
N ASN A 168 -16.92 -3.06 9.05
CA ASN A 168 -17.07 -4.37 9.68
C ASN A 168 -17.33 -5.50 8.68
N ASN A 169 -16.62 -5.47 7.54
CA ASN A 169 -16.68 -6.51 6.52
C ASN A 169 -15.42 -7.38 6.63
N THR A 170 -15.61 -8.66 6.97
CA THR A 170 -14.51 -9.61 7.17
C THR A 170 -14.11 -10.32 5.87
N ASN A 171 -15.01 -10.38 4.89
CA ASN A 171 -14.76 -11.04 3.62
C ASN A 171 -14.02 -10.11 2.65
N ASP A 172 -12.74 -10.41 2.40
CA ASP A 172 -11.87 -9.55 1.58
C ASP A 172 -12.30 -9.46 0.11
N ASN A 173 -13.01 -10.46 -0.42
CA ASN A 173 -13.57 -10.40 -1.77
C ASN A 173 -14.69 -9.35 -1.91
N LEU A 174 -15.35 -9.00 -0.80
CA LEU A 174 -16.45 -8.03 -0.79
C LEU A 174 -15.97 -6.60 -0.49
N VAL A 175 -14.77 -6.43 0.07
CA VAL A 175 -14.21 -5.11 0.37
C VAL A 175 -14.15 -4.19 -0.86
N PRO A 176 -13.73 -4.65 -2.05
CA PRO A 176 -13.72 -3.80 -3.26
C PRO A 176 -15.10 -3.35 -3.71
N SER A 177 -16.15 -4.05 -3.26
CA SER A 177 -17.56 -3.71 -3.57
C SER A 177 -18.13 -2.62 -2.66
N ILE A 178 -17.40 -2.19 -1.63
CA ILE A 178 -17.79 -1.03 -0.83
C ILE A 178 -17.76 0.19 -1.76
N HIS A 179 -18.94 0.75 -2.00
CA HIS A 179 -19.08 1.84 -2.96
C HIS A 179 -18.25 3.05 -2.53
N PRO A 180 -17.51 3.70 -3.45
CA PRO A 180 -16.69 4.87 -3.11
C PRO A 180 -17.46 5.97 -2.37
N ASN A 181 -18.74 6.19 -2.67
CA ASN A 181 -19.55 7.17 -1.94
C ASN A 181 -19.71 6.81 -0.45
N SER A 182 -19.85 5.53 -0.11
CA SER A 182 -19.92 5.11 1.30
C SER A 182 -18.60 5.42 2.05
N ILE A 183 -17.47 5.27 1.36
CA ILE A 183 -16.16 5.62 1.93
C ILE A 183 -16.04 7.14 2.08
N LYS A 184 -16.44 7.90 1.04
CA LYS A 184 -16.47 9.38 1.08
C LYS A 184 -17.36 9.89 2.20
N ASP A 185 -18.57 9.35 2.35
CA ASP A 185 -19.51 9.73 3.42
C ASP A 185 -18.91 9.48 4.80
N ALA A 186 -18.24 8.34 5.00
CA ALA A 186 -17.56 8.04 6.26
C ALA A 186 -16.42 9.03 6.57
N VAL A 187 -15.64 9.42 5.55
CA VAL A 187 -14.58 10.43 5.68
C VAL A 187 -15.18 11.80 6.03
N ILE A 188 -16.23 12.22 5.32
CA ILE A 188 -16.90 13.51 5.56
C ILE A 188 -17.53 13.54 6.96
N GLU A 189 -18.15 12.44 7.39
CA GLU A 189 -18.74 12.34 8.73
C GLU A 189 -17.67 12.46 9.82
N MET A 190 -16.56 11.71 9.68
CA MET A 190 -15.43 11.77 10.62
C MET A 190 -14.80 13.18 10.65
N ALA A 191 -14.74 13.86 9.51
CA ALA A 191 -14.15 15.20 9.39
C ALA A 191 -14.96 16.31 10.11
N LYS A 192 -16.21 16.05 10.52
CA LYS A 192 -17.02 17.00 11.31
C LYS A 192 -16.44 17.26 12.70
N ASP A 193 -15.69 16.31 13.25
CA ASP A 193 -14.92 16.56 14.46
C ASP A 193 -13.73 17.45 14.15
N GLU A 194 -13.77 18.69 14.65
CA GLU A 194 -12.71 19.69 14.42
C GLU A 194 -11.36 19.30 15.01
N LYS A 195 -11.32 18.38 15.98
CA LYS A 195 -10.08 17.86 16.57
C LYS A 195 -9.31 17.01 15.58
N ILE A 196 -10.00 16.32 14.67
CA ILE A 196 -9.38 15.48 13.67
C ILE A 196 -8.84 16.37 12.54
N LYS A 197 -7.54 16.38 12.33
CA LYS A 197 -6.87 17.11 11.23
C LYS A 197 -6.46 16.20 10.09
N THR A 198 -6.27 14.91 10.39
CA THR A 198 -5.86 13.88 9.43
C THR A 198 -6.75 12.65 9.55
N ILE A 199 -7.16 12.08 8.42
CA ILE A 199 -7.94 10.84 8.37
C ILE A 199 -7.18 9.82 7.54
N PHE A 200 -6.97 8.63 8.10
CA PHE A 200 -6.37 7.49 7.41
C PHE A 200 -7.44 6.45 7.04
N VAL A 201 -7.62 6.23 5.74
CA VAL A 201 -8.47 5.17 5.20
C VAL A 201 -7.61 3.94 4.95
N SER A 202 -7.73 2.97 5.84
CA SER A 202 -6.82 1.82 5.94
C SER A 202 -7.40 0.60 5.24
N CYS A 203 -6.92 0.28 4.09
CA CYS A 203 -6.97 -1.01 3.35
C CYS A 203 -6.53 -0.78 1.91
N THR A 204 -5.73 -1.69 1.37
CA THR A 204 -5.28 -1.64 -0.02
C THR A 204 -6.38 -2.05 -1.00
N ASN A 205 -7.40 -2.74 -0.53
CA ASN A 205 -8.53 -3.24 -1.35
C ASN A 205 -9.75 -2.29 -1.34
N LEU A 206 -9.61 -1.04 -0.81
CA LEU A 206 -10.61 0.03 -0.88
C LEU A 206 -10.32 0.97 -2.05
N ASN A 207 -11.33 1.20 -2.89
CA ASN A 207 -11.20 2.09 -4.06
C ASN A 207 -11.46 3.55 -3.68
N ILE A 208 -10.41 4.30 -3.34
CA ILE A 208 -10.54 5.67 -2.81
C ILE A 208 -9.46 6.65 -3.31
N CYS A 209 -8.30 6.21 -3.80
CA CYS A 209 -7.20 7.14 -4.12
C CYS A 209 -7.57 8.26 -5.09
N ARG A 210 -8.43 8.00 -6.06
CA ARG A 210 -8.87 9.00 -7.05
C ARG A 210 -9.76 10.10 -6.48
N TYR A 211 -10.24 9.94 -5.25
CA TYR A 211 -11.14 10.89 -4.59
C TYR A 211 -10.46 11.70 -3.48
N ILE A 212 -9.16 11.48 -3.25
CA ILE A 212 -8.44 12.13 -2.14
C ILE A 212 -8.44 13.64 -2.30
N ASP A 213 -8.10 14.18 -3.47
CA ASP A 213 -8.10 15.63 -3.73
C ASP A 213 -9.47 16.27 -3.49
N GLU A 214 -10.54 15.60 -3.94
CA GLU A 214 -11.91 16.03 -3.69
C GLU A 214 -12.22 16.07 -2.19
N LEU A 215 -11.85 15.01 -1.48
CA LEU A 215 -12.07 14.88 -0.04
C LEU A 215 -11.26 15.91 0.76
N GLU A 216 -9.99 16.13 0.43
CA GLU A 216 -9.16 17.17 1.06
C GLU A 216 -9.77 18.57 0.85
N LYS A 217 -10.28 18.87 -0.35
CA LYS A 217 -10.96 20.15 -0.64
C LYS A 217 -12.26 20.33 0.14
N ILE A 218 -13.10 19.27 0.21
CA ILE A 218 -14.40 19.32 0.89
C ILE A 218 -14.22 19.43 2.41
N THR A 219 -13.28 18.66 2.97
CA THR A 219 -13.14 18.53 4.42
C THR A 219 -12.16 19.53 5.02
N GLY A 220 -11.23 20.06 4.24
CA GLY A 220 -10.08 20.84 4.73
C GLY A 220 -9.11 20.02 5.60
N LYS A 221 -9.19 18.68 5.55
CA LYS A 221 -8.35 17.76 6.32
C LYS A 221 -7.35 17.07 5.39
N THR A 222 -6.22 16.62 5.93
CA THR A 222 -5.31 15.71 5.21
C THR A 222 -5.94 14.32 5.16
N ILE A 223 -6.04 13.76 3.96
CA ILE A 223 -6.58 12.41 3.75
C ILE A 223 -5.45 11.50 3.28
N LEU A 224 -5.19 10.45 4.04
CA LEU A 224 -4.20 9.42 3.72
C LEU A 224 -4.90 8.09 3.46
N THR A 225 -4.40 7.31 2.50
CA THR A 225 -4.93 5.97 2.21
C THR A 225 -3.79 4.96 2.11
N SER A 226 -4.08 3.67 2.33
CA SER A 226 -3.07 2.62 2.28
C SER A 226 -2.29 2.59 0.98
N ASN A 227 -2.98 2.63 -0.17
CA ASN A 227 -2.31 2.60 -1.48
C ASN A 227 -1.54 3.88 -1.77
N GLN A 228 -2.10 5.05 -1.41
CA GLN A 228 -1.42 6.33 -1.60
C GLN A 228 -0.11 6.42 -0.81
N VAL A 229 -0.13 6.11 0.50
CA VAL A 229 1.10 6.19 1.32
C VAL A 229 2.11 5.12 0.92
N MET A 230 1.66 3.93 0.49
CA MET A 230 2.55 2.91 -0.02
C MET A 230 3.20 3.35 -1.34
N ALA A 231 2.44 3.94 -2.27
CA ALA A 231 2.98 4.50 -3.51
C ALA A 231 3.96 5.65 -3.22
N TRP A 232 3.63 6.54 -2.28
CA TRP A 232 4.52 7.61 -1.82
C TRP A 232 5.84 7.06 -1.27
N ASP A 233 5.82 6.03 -0.41
CA ASP A 233 7.04 5.44 0.16
C ASP A 233 7.85 4.69 -0.91
N ILE A 234 7.20 3.99 -1.84
CA ILE A 234 7.85 3.35 -3.01
C ILE A 234 8.59 4.40 -3.84
N LEU A 235 7.93 5.51 -4.19
CA LEU A 235 8.53 6.58 -4.99
C LEU A 235 9.72 7.23 -4.26
N ARG A 236 9.61 7.44 -2.95
CA ARG A 236 10.68 7.95 -2.09
C ARG A 236 11.88 7.00 -2.09
N LEU A 237 11.65 5.71 -1.91
CA LEU A 237 12.69 4.67 -1.90
C LEU A 237 13.33 4.49 -3.29
N ALA A 238 12.55 4.63 -4.36
CA ALA A 238 13.04 4.66 -5.74
C ALA A 238 13.71 5.99 -6.12
N LYS A 239 13.76 6.97 -5.20
CA LYS A 239 14.36 8.31 -5.40
C LYS A 239 13.69 9.13 -6.51
N TYR A 240 12.41 8.86 -6.76
CA TYR A 240 11.61 9.65 -7.69
C TYR A 240 11.10 10.92 -7.00
N LYS A 241 11.49 12.10 -7.52
CA LYS A 241 11.27 13.38 -6.82
C LYS A 241 10.13 14.23 -7.37
N LYS A 242 9.66 13.94 -8.60
CA LYS A 242 8.63 14.79 -9.21
C LYS A 242 7.29 14.64 -8.47
N PRO A 243 6.52 15.73 -8.29
CA PRO A 243 5.20 15.66 -7.70
C PRO A 243 4.24 14.83 -8.59
N ILE A 244 3.24 14.22 -7.95
CA ILE A 244 2.17 13.51 -8.63
C ILE A 244 0.87 14.18 -8.19
N LEU A 245 0.15 14.73 -9.16
CA LEU A 245 -1.08 15.50 -8.93
C LEU A 245 -2.31 14.59 -8.98
N GLY A 246 -3.36 14.95 -8.26
CA GLY A 246 -4.66 14.30 -8.33
C GLY A 246 -4.85 13.13 -7.36
N PHE A 247 -3.88 12.92 -6.46
CA PHE A 247 -3.90 11.80 -5.50
C PHE A 247 -3.57 12.25 -4.06
N GLY A 248 -3.90 13.49 -3.71
CA GLY A 248 -3.76 14.05 -2.39
C GLY A 248 -2.40 14.71 -2.12
N SER A 249 -2.42 15.61 -1.17
CA SER A 249 -1.35 16.57 -0.87
C SER A 249 0.01 15.94 -0.55
N ILE A 250 0.07 14.71 -0.02
CA ILE A 250 1.35 14.05 0.28
C ILE A 250 2.14 13.71 -0.99
N LEU A 251 1.45 13.34 -2.10
CA LEU A 251 2.11 13.00 -3.37
C LEU A 251 2.56 14.23 -4.14
N GLU A 252 2.08 15.42 -3.80
CA GLU A 252 2.49 16.69 -4.37
C GLU A 252 3.75 17.29 -3.71
N LYS A 253 4.09 16.83 -2.50
CA LYS A 253 5.27 17.30 -1.76
C LYS A 253 6.55 16.68 -2.29
N GLU A 254 7.66 17.38 -2.17
CA GLU A 254 9.00 16.84 -2.42
C GLU A 254 9.32 15.75 -1.39
N ARG A 255 9.92 14.62 -1.85
CA ARG A 255 10.16 13.37 -1.08
C ARG A 255 11.64 13.12 -0.86
#